data_3d4385511823bbe9db2a3dfefb942061
#
_entry.id   3d4385511823bbe9db2a3dfefb942061
#
_cell.length_a   1.000
_cell.length_b   1.000
_cell.length_c   1.000
_cell.angle_alpha   90.00
_cell.angle_beta   90.00
_cell.angle_gamma   90.00
#
_symmetry.space_group_name_H-M   'P 1'
#
loop_
_entity.id
_entity.type
_entity.pdbx_description
1 polymer ?
#
loop_
_entity_poly.entity_id
_entity_poly.type
_entity_poly.pdbx_seq_one_letter_code
_entity_poly.pdbx_strand_id
1 'polypeptide(L)'
;MSDIKLKKTASETPEAGSPTDDLALFEALKPYIGHCLSMNHDINNSLAGIIGYAEFLLLDDSSLSPQQKRQVEMIAKCAERIRLVVQNLCDEKIALAERIDLRPVMDAYKAIEKKLD
;
A
#
# COMPACT_ATOMS: atom_id res chain seq x y z
N MET A 1 9.51 -19.44 1.60
CA MET A 1 9.42 -19.99 0.84
C MET A 1 9.30 -20.27 0.51
N SER A 2 9.84 -19.84 0.96
CA SER A 2 10.07 -20.35 0.23
C SER A 2 10.23 -20.25 -0.20
N ASP A 3 10.64 -20.06 -0.02
CA ASP A 3 11.08 -20.31 -0.83
C ASP A 3 11.22 -19.92 -1.30
N ILE A 4 11.34 -19.47 -1.07
CA ILE A 4 11.67 -19.41 -1.81
C ILE A 4 12.08 -19.38 -2.01
N LYS A 5 12.54 -19.50 -1.86
CA LYS A 5 13.14 -19.74 -2.34
C LYS A 5 13.64 -19.41 -2.42
N LEU A 6 13.73 -19.07 -2.04
CA LEU A 6 14.22 -19.05 -2.50
C LEU A 6 14.81 -19.34 -2.48
N LYS A 7 15.42 -19.53 -2.29
CA LYS A 7 16.08 -20.10 -2.65
C LYS A 7 16.60 -20.50 -3.06
N LYS A 8 16.91 -20.45 -3.18
CA LYS A 8 17.43 -21.07 -3.75
C LYS A 8 17.86 -21.12 -4.31
N THR A 9 18.05 -20.77 -4.37
CA THR A 9 18.51 -21.08 -4.99
C THR A 9 19.26 -21.09 -5.09
N ALA A 10 19.64 -20.88 -4.98
CA ALA A 10 20.42 -21.02 -5.31
C ALA A 10 21.31 -21.44 -5.30
N SER A 11 21.36 -21.62 -5.07
CA SER A 11 22.31 -22.07 -5.14
C SER A 11 23.19 -22.32 -5.77
N GLU A 12 23.20 -22.58 -5.76
CA GLU A 12 24.01 -22.71 -6.59
C GLU A 12 24.56 -22.21 -7.51
N THR A 13 23.95 -21.47 -8.01
CA THR A 13 24.77 -20.97 -9.07
C THR A 13 25.62 -19.82 -8.61
N PRO A 14 26.85 -19.73 -9.05
CA PRO A 14 27.71 -18.62 -8.67
C PRO A 14 27.19 -17.29 -9.15
N GLU A 15 26.39 -17.29 -10.19
CA GLU A 15 25.81 -16.08 -10.73
C GLU A 15 24.70 -15.54 -9.84
N ALA A 16 24.18 -16.36 -8.94
CA ALA A 16 23.17 -15.87 -8.00
C ALA A 16 23.78 -14.72 -7.19
N GLY A 17 23.09 -13.60 -7.16
CA GLY A 17 23.57 -12.43 -6.47
C GLY A 17 24.49 -11.56 -7.31
N SER A 18 24.70 -11.88 -8.58
CA SER A 18 25.49 -11.01 -9.44
C SER A 18 24.80 -9.66 -9.64
N PRO A 19 25.56 -8.58 -9.83
CA PRO A 19 24.94 -7.27 -10.09
C PRO A 19 23.99 -7.27 -11.26
N THR A 20 24.26 -8.08 -12.30
CA THR A 20 23.39 -8.17 -13.46
C THR A 20 22.05 -8.78 -13.09
N ASP A 21 22.06 -9.84 -12.28
CA ASP A 21 20.82 -10.47 -11.83
C ASP A 21 20.06 -9.55 -10.90
N ASP A 22 20.74 -8.84 -10.01
CA ASP A 22 20.11 -7.88 -9.12
C ASP A 22 19.48 -6.74 -9.88
N LEU A 23 20.16 -6.24 -10.90
CA LEU A 23 19.63 -5.19 -11.75
C LEU A 23 18.39 -5.66 -12.50
N ALA A 24 18.43 -6.87 -13.06
CA ALA A 24 17.28 -7.44 -13.76
C ALA A 24 16.09 -7.59 -12.84
N LEU A 25 16.33 -8.05 -11.62
CA LEU A 25 15.28 -8.18 -10.62
C LEU A 25 14.69 -6.83 -10.26
N PHE A 26 15.55 -5.84 -10.03
CA PHE A 26 15.08 -4.50 -9.70
C PHE A 26 14.25 -3.92 -10.85
N GLU A 27 14.72 -4.07 -12.08
CA GLU A 27 13.97 -3.57 -13.25
C GLU A 27 12.59 -4.21 -13.34
N ALA A 28 12.50 -5.51 -13.08
CA ALA A 28 11.23 -6.22 -13.12
C ALA A 28 10.28 -5.75 -12.01
N LEU A 29 10.81 -5.36 -10.86
CA LEU A 29 10.01 -4.98 -9.70
C LEU A 29 9.62 -3.50 -9.67
N LYS A 30 10.29 -2.65 -10.45
CA LYS A 30 10.07 -1.21 -10.41
C LYS A 30 8.59 -0.80 -10.43
N PRO A 31 7.77 -1.28 -11.39
CA PRO A 31 6.37 -0.84 -11.41
C PRO A 31 5.58 -1.29 -10.20
N TYR A 32 5.91 -2.47 -9.65
CA TYR A 32 5.23 -2.96 -8.46
C TYR A 32 5.61 -2.15 -7.23
N ILE A 33 6.87 -1.77 -7.11
CA ILE A 33 7.32 -0.91 -6.01
C ILE A 33 6.62 0.44 -6.11
N GLY A 34 6.56 1.02 -7.32
CA GLY A 34 5.86 2.28 -7.53
C GLY A 34 4.39 2.19 -7.18
N HIS A 35 3.74 1.07 -7.53
CA HIS A 35 2.35 0.84 -7.19
C HIS A 35 2.16 0.82 -5.66
N CYS A 36 3.01 0.06 -4.96
CA CYS A 36 2.93 0.00 -3.50
C CYS A 36 3.09 1.38 -2.87
N LEU A 37 4.02 2.18 -3.39
CA LEU A 37 4.26 3.51 -2.85
C LEU A 37 3.15 4.50 -3.18
N SER A 38 2.32 4.18 -4.18
CA SER A 38 1.22 5.05 -4.61
C SER A 38 -0.12 4.69 -3.97
N MET A 39 -0.24 3.47 -3.44
CA MET A 39 -1.52 2.96 -2.94
C MET A 39 -2.09 3.77 -1.79
N ASN A 40 -1.24 4.44 -1.02
CA ASN A 40 -1.70 5.16 0.15
C ASN A 40 -2.70 6.27 -0.20
N HIS A 41 -2.57 6.90 -1.36
CA HIS A 41 -3.52 7.94 -1.78
C HIS A 41 -4.91 7.37 -1.99
N ASP A 42 -5.00 6.27 -2.73
CA ASP A 42 -6.28 5.64 -3.05
C ASP A 42 -6.94 5.10 -1.78
N ILE A 43 -6.15 4.45 -0.92
CA ILE A 43 -6.67 3.90 0.32
C ILE A 43 -7.15 5.02 1.23
N ASN A 44 -6.38 6.11 1.38
CA ASN A 44 -6.76 7.22 2.21
C ASN A 44 -8.05 7.89 1.73
N ASN A 45 -8.21 8.04 0.41
CA ASN A 45 -9.42 8.62 -0.14
C ASN A 45 -10.65 7.75 0.19
N SER A 46 -10.52 6.45 0.04
CA SER A 46 -11.60 5.52 0.36
C SER A 46 -11.92 5.52 1.85
N LEU A 47 -10.88 5.55 2.69
CA LEU A 47 -11.07 5.59 4.14
C LEU A 47 -11.73 6.88 4.59
N ALA A 48 -11.35 8.01 3.99
CA ALA A 48 -11.98 9.28 4.30
C ALA A 48 -13.48 9.22 4.03
N GLY A 49 -13.87 8.58 2.92
CA GLY A 49 -15.27 8.37 2.61
C GLY A 49 -15.98 7.51 3.65
N ILE A 50 -15.37 6.37 4.01
CA ILE A 50 -15.96 5.46 4.99
C ILE A 50 -16.13 6.15 6.34
N ILE A 51 -15.09 6.83 6.81
CA ILE A 51 -15.12 7.52 8.10
C ILE A 51 -16.15 8.65 8.07
N GLY A 52 -16.17 9.42 6.96
CA GLY A 52 -17.11 10.52 6.81
C GLY A 52 -18.55 10.07 6.84
N TYR A 53 -18.88 9.00 6.10
CA TYR A 53 -20.24 8.48 6.09
C TYR A 53 -20.62 7.87 7.45
N ALA A 54 -19.68 7.20 8.11
CA ALA A 54 -19.94 6.66 9.44
C ALA A 54 -20.25 7.79 10.43
N GLU A 55 -19.44 8.86 10.39
CA GLU A 55 -19.67 10.02 11.24
C GLU A 55 -20.99 10.70 10.93
N PHE A 56 -21.33 10.79 9.66
CA PHE A 56 -22.59 11.37 9.23
C PHE A 56 -23.78 10.59 9.79
N LEU A 57 -23.71 9.25 9.75
CA LEU A 57 -24.77 8.40 10.31
C LEU A 57 -24.89 8.57 11.82
N LEU A 58 -23.76 8.77 12.49
CA LEU A 58 -23.76 8.92 13.96
C LEU A 58 -24.24 10.30 14.41
N LEU A 59 -24.16 11.32 13.53
CA LEU A 59 -24.65 12.65 13.86
C LEU A 59 -26.16 12.65 14.09
N ASP A 60 -26.89 11.86 13.32
CA ASP A 60 -28.34 11.71 13.50
C ASP A 60 -28.63 10.26 13.80
N ASP A 61 -28.29 9.85 15.02
CA ASP A 61 -28.42 8.46 15.41
C ASP A 61 -29.82 8.12 15.88
N SER A 62 -30.76 9.06 15.86
CA SER A 62 -32.14 8.82 16.28
C SER A 62 -32.84 7.77 15.40
N SER A 63 -32.38 7.59 14.16
CA SER A 63 -32.93 6.60 13.23
C SER A 63 -32.23 5.23 13.37
N LEU A 64 -31.17 5.15 14.17
CA LEU A 64 -30.41 3.92 14.33
C LEU A 64 -30.83 3.18 15.60
N SER A 65 -30.97 1.85 15.50
CA SER A 65 -31.14 1.03 16.71
C SER A 65 -29.79 1.04 17.47
N PRO A 66 -29.82 0.69 18.77
CA PRO A 66 -28.57 0.58 19.53
C PRO A 66 -27.57 -0.38 18.88
N GLN A 67 -28.06 -1.48 18.30
CA GLN A 67 -27.19 -2.43 17.62
C GLN A 67 -26.58 -1.83 16.36
N GLN A 68 -27.39 -1.11 15.57
CA GLN A 68 -26.89 -0.46 14.36
C GLN A 68 -25.85 0.60 14.69
N LYS A 69 -26.09 1.36 15.75
CA LYS A 69 -25.13 2.38 16.19
C LYS A 69 -23.80 1.74 16.54
N ARG A 70 -23.81 0.62 17.27
CA ARG A 70 -22.58 -0.08 17.61
C ARG A 70 -21.86 -0.59 16.37
N GLN A 71 -22.62 -1.06 15.38
CA GLN A 71 -22.04 -1.54 14.12
C GLN A 71 -21.35 -0.40 13.36
N VAL A 72 -21.98 0.75 13.29
CA VAL A 72 -21.40 1.91 12.62
C VAL A 72 -20.14 2.37 13.35
N GLU A 73 -20.18 2.39 14.68
CA GLU A 73 -19.01 2.75 15.47
C GLU A 73 -17.84 1.78 15.22
N MET A 74 -18.14 0.49 15.08
CA MET A 74 -17.10 -0.50 14.79
C MET A 74 -16.51 -0.32 13.40
N ILE A 75 -17.35 0.01 12.42
CA ILE A 75 -16.86 0.30 11.06
C ILE A 75 -15.90 1.48 11.10
N ALA A 76 -16.27 2.54 11.83
CA ALA A 76 -15.41 3.71 11.97
C ALA A 76 -14.07 3.35 12.63
N LYS A 77 -14.10 2.52 13.66
CA LYS A 77 -12.88 2.08 14.34
C LYS A 77 -11.97 1.28 13.42
N CYS A 78 -12.54 0.37 12.64
CA CYS A 78 -11.75 -0.44 11.71
C CYS A 78 -11.10 0.44 10.64
N ALA A 79 -11.87 1.40 10.12
CA ALA A 79 -11.35 2.31 9.12
C ALA A 79 -10.21 3.16 9.70
N GLU A 80 -10.34 3.60 10.96
CA GLU A 80 -9.31 4.39 11.60
C GLU A 80 -8.03 3.58 11.81
N ARG A 81 -8.15 2.29 12.14
CA ARG A 81 -6.97 1.43 12.25
C ARG A 81 -6.23 1.31 10.94
N ILE A 82 -6.98 1.14 9.83
CA ILE A 82 -6.35 1.07 8.51
C ILE A 82 -5.69 2.40 8.19
N ARG A 83 -6.33 3.51 8.53
CA ARG A 83 -5.76 4.83 8.29
C ARG A 83 -4.41 4.98 8.98
N LEU A 84 -4.29 4.48 10.20
CA LEU A 84 -3.03 4.57 10.94
C LEU A 84 -1.93 3.73 10.29
N VAL A 85 -2.27 2.54 9.79
CA VAL A 85 -1.31 1.69 9.08
C VAL A 85 -0.83 2.40 7.81
N VAL A 86 -1.77 2.98 7.06
CA VAL A 86 -1.43 3.70 5.82
C VAL A 86 -0.58 4.94 6.13
N GLN A 87 -0.87 5.62 7.24
CA GLN A 87 -0.08 6.77 7.66
C GLN A 87 1.37 6.36 7.93
N ASN A 88 1.57 5.21 8.60
CA ASN A 88 2.92 4.71 8.84
C ASN A 88 3.65 4.42 7.53
N LEU A 89 2.96 3.83 6.55
CA LEU A 89 3.56 3.58 5.24
C LEU A 89 3.94 4.89 4.55
N CYS A 90 3.09 5.90 4.68
CA CYS A 90 3.36 7.21 4.10
C CYS A 90 4.60 7.85 4.74
N ASP A 91 4.71 7.75 6.07
CA ASP A 91 5.86 8.29 6.79
C ASP A 91 7.14 7.58 6.36
N GLU A 92 7.09 6.26 6.19
CA GLU A 92 8.24 5.48 5.72
C GLU A 92 8.63 5.87 4.31
N LYS A 93 7.65 6.11 3.44
CA LYS A 93 7.91 6.56 2.07
C LYS A 93 8.62 7.90 2.07
N ILE A 94 8.16 8.84 2.89
CA ILE A 94 8.76 10.17 2.99
C ILE A 94 10.20 10.05 3.47
N ALA A 95 10.44 9.24 4.50
CA ALA A 95 11.78 9.04 5.02
C ALA A 95 12.69 8.41 3.96
N LEU A 96 12.15 7.46 3.19
CA LEU A 96 12.91 6.80 2.13
C LEU A 96 13.24 7.79 1.01
N ALA A 97 12.29 8.66 0.66
CA ALA A 97 12.49 9.65 -0.41
C ALA A 97 13.58 10.67 -0.08
N GLU A 98 13.85 10.88 1.21
CA GLU A 98 14.94 11.75 1.63
C GLU A 98 16.31 11.10 1.42
N ARG A 99 16.35 9.79 1.29
CA ARG A 99 17.60 9.04 1.18
C ARG A 99 17.88 8.56 -0.24
N ILE A 100 16.85 8.30 -1.02
CA ILE A 100 17.00 7.78 -2.38
C ILE A 100 15.97 8.44 -3.29
N ASP A 101 16.28 8.41 -4.59
CA ASP A 101 15.38 8.94 -5.61
C ASP A 101 14.35 7.86 -5.97
N LEU A 102 13.10 8.14 -5.71
CA LEU A 102 12.00 7.21 -5.99
C LEU A 102 11.41 7.39 -7.38
N ARG A 103 11.83 8.41 -8.14
CA ARG A 103 11.26 8.66 -9.46
C ARG A 103 11.33 7.47 -10.41
N PRO A 104 12.41 6.68 -10.45
CA PRO A 104 12.45 5.55 -11.37
C PRO A 104 11.32 4.56 -11.15
N VAL A 105 10.98 4.25 -9.89
CA VAL A 105 9.91 3.27 -9.60
C VAL A 105 8.54 3.90 -9.80
N MET A 106 8.37 5.18 -9.45
CA MET A 106 7.09 5.87 -9.63
C MET A 106 6.76 6.02 -11.11
N ASP A 107 7.76 6.39 -11.92
CA ASP A 107 7.55 6.54 -13.35
C ASP A 107 7.27 5.21 -14.03
N ALA A 108 7.91 4.13 -13.57
CA ALA A 108 7.66 2.80 -14.11
C ALA A 108 6.22 2.36 -13.84
N TYR A 109 5.70 2.67 -12.66
CA TYR A 109 4.30 2.35 -12.36
C TYR A 109 3.36 3.17 -13.23
N LYS A 110 3.61 4.47 -13.38
CA LYS A 110 2.76 5.33 -14.20
C LYS A 110 2.69 4.86 -15.64
N ALA A 111 3.79 4.36 -16.16
CA ALA A 111 3.83 3.84 -17.53
C ALA A 111 2.93 2.62 -17.69
N ILE A 112 2.92 1.74 -16.69
CA ILE A 112 2.06 0.55 -16.74
C ILE A 112 0.59 0.94 -16.51
N GLU A 113 0.35 1.86 -15.60
CA GLU A 113 -1.00 2.33 -15.32
C GLU A 113 -1.66 2.90 -16.57
N LYS A 114 -0.92 3.65 -17.36
CA LYS A 114 -1.43 4.18 -18.63
C LYS A 114 -1.83 3.08 -19.61
N LYS A 115 -1.11 1.98 -19.61
CA LYS A 115 -1.41 0.86 -20.51
C LYS A 115 -2.66 0.10 -20.08
N LEU A 116 -2.97 0.13 -18.80
CA LEU A 116 -4.15 -0.55 -18.27
C LEU A 116 -5.43 0.24 -18.51
N ASP A 117 -5.31 1.55 -18.69
CA ASP A 117 -6.43 2.41 -19.02
C ASP A 117 -6.75 2.29 -20.51
#